data_d7912478a6b378ed5c5b48be63327240
#
_entry.id   d7912478a6b378ed5c5b48be63327240
#
_cell.length_a   1.000
_cell.length_b   1.000
_cell.length_c   1.000
_cell.angle_alpha   90.00
_cell.angle_beta   90.00
_cell.angle_gamma   90.00
#
_symmetry.space_group_name_H-M   'P 1'
#
loop_
_entity.id
_entity.type
_entity.pdbx_description
1 polymer ?
#
loop_
_entity_poly.entity_id
_entity_poly.type
_entity_poly.pdbx_seq_one_letter_code
_entity_poly.pdbx_strand_id
1 'polypeptide(L)'
;TDHSATMMHMKEDYYSGTNLFKAGYNVQLCVSDEYIMDLYVCQDRNDQNTLIPFLNNYTQNYGEIPEKVVADSGYGSYDNYMYLTLNHRKLYIKFSDYSREKSSKFKRKKYLKRNWKRDEFGNFICPEGNTTHVIFESENTKGRYYRINYTLSTESCTDCPVKELCTKSPFHRTITHNPILEEFENEVRKNLSGVEGKRLKDNRSYQSEGAFGVIKSNNGKVRFRRRGMDLVTLEMPLTCI
;
A
#
# COMPACT_ATOMS: atom_id res chain seq x y z
N THR A 1 -31.33 3.46 6.38
CA THR A 1 -30.23 3.05 5.51
C THR A 1 -29.31 4.23 5.31
N ASP A 2 -28.01 4.01 5.38
CA ASP A 2 -26.99 5.05 5.12
C ASP A 2 -26.47 4.86 3.70
N HIS A 3 -26.91 5.71 2.77
CA HIS A 3 -26.54 5.61 1.37
C HIS A 3 -25.13 6.12 1.07
N SER A 4 -24.53 6.85 2.00
CA SER A 4 -23.14 7.34 1.90
C SER A 4 -22.11 6.34 2.43
N ALA A 5 -22.54 5.32 3.17
CA ALA A 5 -21.64 4.31 3.69
C ALA A 5 -21.32 3.25 2.63
N THR A 6 -20.09 2.78 2.61
CA THR A 6 -19.63 1.72 1.71
C THR A 6 -19.51 0.39 2.45
N MET A 7 -19.92 -0.71 1.81
CA MET A 7 -19.75 -2.05 2.39
C MET A 7 -18.26 -2.38 2.47
N MET A 8 -17.72 -2.49 3.68
CA MET A 8 -16.31 -2.74 3.96
C MET A 8 -16.13 -4.03 4.77
N HIS A 9 -15.03 -4.73 4.56
CA HIS A 9 -14.64 -5.87 5.36
C HIS A 9 -14.04 -5.37 6.68
N MET A 10 -14.77 -5.55 7.77
CA MET A 10 -14.31 -5.18 9.10
C MET A 10 -13.41 -6.28 9.67
N LYS A 11 -12.22 -5.94 10.13
CA LYS A 11 -11.30 -6.89 10.77
C LYS A 11 -11.89 -7.42 12.08
N GLU A 12 -12.49 -6.52 12.84
CA GLU A 12 -13.17 -6.82 14.11
C GLU A 12 -14.44 -6.01 14.21
N ASP A 13 -15.50 -6.62 14.67
CA ASP A 13 -16.73 -5.94 15.05
C ASP A 13 -16.98 -6.14 16.53
N TYR A 14 -17.12 -5.02 17.25
CA TYR A 14 -17.32 -5.01 18.70
C TYR A 14 -18.49 -5.89 19.16
N TYR A 15 -19.56 -5.97 18.37
CA TYR A 15 -20.77 -6.69 18.75
C TYR A 15 -20.80 -8.14 18.28
N SER A 16 -20.21 -8.46 17.16
CA SER A 16 -20.27 -9.81 16.59
C SER A 16 -18.94 -10.56 16.66
N GLY A 17 -17.83 -9.88 16.93
CA GLY A 17 -16.50 -10.48 17.08
C GLY A 17 -15.96 -11.15 15.80
N THR A 18 -16.61 -10.97 14.67
CA THR A 18 -16.33 -11.68 13.42
C THR A 18 -15.97 -10.75 12.28
N ASN A 19 -15.20 -11.29 11.33
CA ASN A 19 -14.86 -10.65 10.06
C ASN A 19 -16.10 -10.58 9.14
N LEU A 20 -16.89 -9.54 9.28
CA LEU A 20 -18.11 -9.33 8.48
C LEU A 20 -18.01 -8.12 7.58
N PHE A 21 -18.75 -8.16 6.47
CA PHE A 21 -18.97 -6.98 5.65
C PHE A 21 -20.04 -6.10 6.29
N LYS A 22 -19.68 -4.84 6.57
CA LYS A 22 -20.61 -3.84 7.12
C LYS A 22 -20.50 -2.52 6.38
N ALA A 23 -21.58 -1.77 6.38
CA ALA A 23 -21.58 -0.39 5.91
C ALA A 23 -20.70 0.45 6.85
N GLY A 24 -19.73 1.15 6.30
CA GLY A 24 -18.76 1.94 7.06
C GLY A 24 -18.09 3.02 6.24
N TYR A 25 -17.25 3.78 6.90
CA TYR A 25 -16.40 4.81 6.34
C TYR A 25 -14.95 4.48 6.63
N ASN A 26 -14.05 4.84 5.72
CA ASN A 26 -12.63 4.75 5.95
C ASN A 26 -12.14 6.08 6.56
N VAL A 27 -11.49 6.00 7.71
CA VAL A 27 -10.98 7.16 8.44
C VAL A 27 -9.46 7.10 8.44
N GLN A 28 -8.86 8.16 7.93
CA GLN A 28 -7.42 8.39 7.92
C GLN A 28 -7.06 9.42 8.98
N LEU A 29 -5.98 9.20 9.71
CA LEU A 29 -5.45 10.13 10.71
C LEU A 29 -4.01 10.50 10.36
N CYS A 30 -3.71 11.80 10.40
CA CYS A 30 -2.34 12.30 10.45
C CYS A 30 -1.97 12.55 11.90
N VAL A 31 -0.91 11.89 12.35
CA VAL A 31 -0.42 12.02 13.72
C VAL A 31 1.03 12.46 13.68
N SER A 32 1.37 13.47 14.46
CA SER A 32 2.74 13.94 14.68
C SER A 32 2.93 14.28 16.15
N ASP A 33 4.01 13.78 16.75
CA ASP A 33 4.35 14.02 18.15
C ASP A 33 3.18 13.77 19.12
N GLU A 34 2.46 12.65 18.89
CA GLU A 34 1.29 12.20 19.64
C GLU A 34 0.02 13.03 19.45
N TYR A 35 0.05 14.11 18.65
CA TYR A 35 -1.13 14.91 18.32
C TYR A 35 -1.75 14.50 17.00
N ILE A 36 -3.08 14.46 16.96
CA ILE A 36 -3.83 14.29 15.71
C ILE A 36 -3.83 15.65 14.99
N MET A 37 -3.03 15.77 13.95
CA MET A 37 -2.86 17.00 13.18
C MET A 37 -3.99 17.19 12.17
N ASP A 38 -4.44 16.12 11.53
CA ASP A 38 -5.51 16.19 10.54
C ASP A 38 -6.19 14.82 10.41
N LEU A 39 -7.39 14.83 9.83
CA LEU A 39 -8.15 13.62 9.58
C LEU A 39 -8.89 13.72 8.24
N TYR A 40 -9.14 12.57 7.66
CA TYR A 40 -9.88 12.44 6.40
C TYR A 40 -10.85 11.27 6.47
N VAL A 41 -12.12 11.53 6.19
CA VAL A 41 -13.18 10.51 6.14
C VAL A 41 -13.56 10.29 4.68
N CYS A 42 -13.59 9.04 4.24
CA CYS A 42 -13.92 8.73 2.86
C CYS A 42 -14.69 7.41 2.73
N GLN A 43 -15.20 7.16 1.52
CA GLN A 43 -15.92 5.94 1.15
C GLN A 43 -15.04 4.88 0.53
N ASP A 44 -13.76 5.18 0.26
CA ASP A 44 -12.85 4.27 -0.40
C ASP A 44 -12.47 3.12 0.52
N ARG A 45 -12.55 1.90 0.01
CA ARG A 45 -12.21 0.68 0.77
C ARG A 45 -10.72 0.42 0.85
N ASN A 46 -9.97 1.05 -0.04
CA ASN A 46 -8.56 0.78 -0.26
C ASN A 46 -7.71 1.99 0.11
N ASP A 47 -6.85 1.82 1.09
CA ASP A 47 -5.95 2.87 1.57
C ASP A 47 -5.03 3.43 0.47
N GLN A 48 -4.73 2.65 -0.57
CA GLN A 48 -3.95 3.14 -1.72
C GLN A 48 -4.56 4.38 -2.39
N ASN A 49 -5.89 4.48 -2.39
CA ASN A 49 -6.59 5.57 -3.04
C ASN A 49 -6.79 6.79 -2.12
N THR A 50 -6.57 6.63 -0.82
CA THR A 50 -6.91 7.66 0.18
C THR A 50 -5.77 8.62 0.49
N LEU A 51 -4.51 8.22 0.26
CA LEU A 51 -3.34 9.01 0.65
C LEU A 51 -3.30 10.37 -0.07
N ILE A 52 -3.42 10.37 -1.39
CA ILE A 52 -3.33 11.61 -2.19
C ILE A 52 -4.48 12.58 -1.87
N PRO A 53 -5.76 12.15 -1.83
CA PRO A 53 -6.84 13.00 -1.35
C PRO A 53 -6.60 13.56 0.05
N PHE A 54 -6.09 12.73 0.97
CA PHE A 54 -5.78 13.17 2.31
C PHE A 54 -4.65 14.22 2.34
N LEU A 55 -3.55 13.99 1.64
CA LEU A 55 -2.45 14.95 1.57
C LEU A 55 -2.86 16.27 0.89
N ASN A 56 -3.78 16.22 -0.09
CA ASN A 56 -4.35 17.42 -0.68
C ASN A 56 -5.21 18.20 0.35
N ASN A 57 -6.03 17.50 1.15
CA ASN A 57 -6.78 18.11 2.25
C ASN A 57 -5.83 18.74 3.28
N TYR A 58 -4.80 18.01 3.67
CA TYR A 58 -3.76 18.52 4.57
C TYR A 58 -3.11 19.81 4.02
N THR A 59 -2.78 19.83 2.73
CA THR A 59 -2.19 21.01 2.07
C THR A 59 -3.14 22.21 2.11
N GLN A 60 -4.46 22.01 1.96
CA GLN A 60 -5.44 23.09 2.08
C GLN A 60 -5.46 23.68 3.49
N ASN A 61 -5.25 22.86 4.52
CA ASN A 61 -5.27 23.29 5.91
C ASN A 61 -3.93 23.92 6.37
N TYR A 62 -2.80 23.43 5.86
CA TYR A 62 -1.46 23.78 6.36
C TYR A 62 -0.54 24.44 5.32
N GLY A 63 -0.96 24.58 4.06
CA GLY A 63 -0.22 25.23 2.99
C GLY A 63 0.70 24.29 2.19
N GLU A 64 1.24 23.25 2.81
CA GLU A 64 2.12 22.28 2.14
C GLU A 64 1.93 20.86 2.71
N ILE A 65 2.38 19.84 1.97
CA ILE A 65 2.41 18.47 2.50
C ILE A 65 3.53 18.31 3.53
N PRO A 66 3.38 17.40 4.51
CA PRO A 66 4.43 17.13 5.51
C PRO A 66 5.79 16.81 4.86
N GLU A 67 6.88 17.26 5.50
CA GLU A 67 8.23 16.96 5.03
C GLU A 67 8.49 15.44 4.92
N LYS A 68 7.95 14.68 5.87
CA LYS A 68 8.09 13.22 5.95
C LYS A 68 6.72 12.56 6.10
N VAL A 69 6.37 11.76 5.12
CA VAL A 69 5.12 10.99 5.10
C VAL A 69 5.45 9.52 5.35
N VAL A 70 5.00 9.01 6.49
CA VAL A 70 5.20 7.61 6.90
C VAL A 70 3.84 6.95 7.07
N ALA A 71 3.59 5.89 6.32
CA ALA A 71 2.31 5.19 6.37
C ALA A 71 2.48 3.68 6.31
N ASP A 72 1.40 2.94 6.48
CA ASP A 72 1.41 1.48 6.40
C ASP A 72 1.58 0.99 4.95
N SER A 73 1.90 -0.28 4.81
CA SER A 73 2.05 -0.94 3.51
C SER A 73 0.77 -0.94 2.66
N GLY A 74 -0.39 -0.72 3.28
CA GLY A 74 -1.66 -0.51 2.60
C GLY A 74 -1.67 0.70 1.66
N TYR A 75 -0.83 1.70 1.91
CA TYR A 75 -0.68 2.90 1.08
C TYR A 75 0.38 2.78 -0.02
N GLY A 76 1.20 1.71 -0.01
CA GLY A 76 2.27 1.50 -0.98
C GLY A 76 1.74 1.22 -2.37
N SER A 77 1.77 2.21 -3.26
CA SER A 77 1.32 2.10 -4.64
C SER A 77 2.16 2.99 -5.57
N TYR A 78 2.13 2.67 -6.87
CA TYR A 78 2.79 3.48 -7.88
C TYR A 78 2.37 4.96 -7.81
N ASP A 79 1.06 5.22 -7.75
CA ASP A 79 0.53 6.58 -7.76
C ASP A 79 0.95 7.36 -6.52
N ASN A 80 0.96 6.74 -5.35
CA ASN A 80 1.37 7.38 -4.11
C ASN A 80 2.88 7.69 -4.09
N TYR A 81 3.72 6.77 -4.59
CA TYR A 81 5.16 7.02 -4.70
C TYR A 81 5.45 8.13 -5.71
N MET A 82 4.80 8.10 -6.88
CA MET A 82 4.94 9.14 -7.88
C MET A 82 4.54 10.52 -7.32
N TYR A 83 3.39 10.58 -6.62
CA TYR A 83 2.93 11.82 -5.98
C TYR A 83 3.97 12.39 -4.99
N LEU A 84 4.49 11.55 -4.10
CA LEU A 84 5.50 11.97 -3.12
C LEU A 84 6.79 12.43 -3.80
N THR A 85 7.26 11.71 -4.83
CA THR A 85 8.47 12.05 -5.58
C THR A 85 8.31 13.38 -6.31
N LEU A 86 7.17 13.63 -6.98
CA LEU A 86 6.88 14.89 -7.66
C LEU A 86 6.79 16.08 -6.69
N ASN A 87 6.42 15.83 -5.44
CA ASN A 87 6.42 16.81 -4.36
C ASN A 87 7.75 16.85 -3.58
N HIS A 88 8.83 16.27 -4.11
CA HIS A 88 10.15 16.25 -3.51
C HIS A 88 10.20 15.64 -2.09
N ARG A 89 9.37 14.64 -1.83
CA ARG A 89 9.33 13.92 -0.55
C ARG A 89 10.00 12.55 -0.66
N LYS A 90 10.81 12.19 0.33
CA LYS A 90 11.45 10.87 0.40
C LYS A 90 10.41 9.78 0.67
N LEU A 91 10.62 8.62 0.10
CA LEU A 91 9.71 7.49 0.20
C LEU A 91 9.96 6.68 1.49
N TYR A 92 9.06 6.79 2.46
CA TYR A 92 9.08 6.03 3.73
C TYR A 92 7.87 5.09 3.89
N ILE A 93 7.02 4.96 2.87
CA ILE A 93 5.85 4.08 2.87
C ILE A 93 6.28 2.69 2.38
N LYS A 94 6.03 1.65 3.18
CA LYS A 94 6.36 0.28 2.81
C LYS A 94 5.51 -0.19 1.62
N PHE A 95 6.08 -0.97 0.71
CA PHE A 95 5.31 -1.77 -0.25
C PHE A 95 4.85 -3.09 0.40
N SER A 96 3.87 -3.75 -0.20
CA SER A 96 3.17 -4.91 0.39
C SER A 96 4.08 -6.06 0.84
N ASP A 97 5.19 -6.32 0.13
CA ASP A 97 6.11 -7.41 0.42
C ASP A 97 7.31 -7.00 1.29
N TYR A 98 7.49 -5.71 1.60
CA TYR A 98 8.68 -5.17 2.28
C TYR A 98 9.10 -5.94 3.54
N SER A 99 8.15 -6.25 4.41
CA SER A 99 8.45 -7.00 5.64
C SER A 99 8.62 -8.50 5.38
N ARG A 100 7.87 -9.04 4.40
CA ARG A 100 7.88 -10.47 4.07
C ARG A 100 9.15 -10.90 3.35
N GLU A 101 9.72 -10.06 2.48
CA GLU A 101 10.90 -10.39 1.67
C GLU A 101 12.15 -10.70 2.51
N LYS A 102 12.17 -10.24 3.77
CA LYS A 102 13.26 -10.52 4.72
C LYS A 102 13.19 -11.93 5.33
N SER A 103 12.03 -12.57 5.31
CA SER A 103 11.82 -13.86 5.94
C SER A 103 12.39 -15.02 5.11
N SER A 104 12.96 -16.03 5.81
CA SER A 104 13.46 -17.26 5.17
C SER A 104 12.37 -18.00 4.40
N LYS A 105 11.12 -17.95 4.86
CA LYS A 105 9.96 -18.55 4.19
C LYS A 105 9.69 -17.89 2.83
N PHE A 106 9.83 -16.58 2.74
CA PHE A 106 9.65 -15.85 1.48
C PHE A 106 10.80 -16.15 0.51
N LYS A 107 12.04 -16.09 0.97
CA LYS A 107 13.25 -16.35 0.16
C LYS A 107 13.28 -17.78 -0.43
N ARG A 108 12.68 -18.75 0.25
CA ARG A 108 12.57 -20.15 -0.25
C ARG A 108 11.56 -20.33 -1.38
N LYS A 109 10.70 -19.33 -1.66
CA LYS A 109 9.72 -19.40 -2.75
C LYS A 109 10.38 -19.14 -4.11
N LYS A 110 11.07 -20.13 -4.66
CA LYS A 110 11.86 -19.97 -5.89
C LYS A 110 11.03 -19.51 -7.11
N TYR A 111 9.75 -19.84 -7.17
CA TYR A 111 8.86 -19.46 -8.29
C TYR A 111 8.27 -18.04 -8.14
N LEU A 112 8.56 -17.33 -7.05
CA LEU A 112 8.13 -15.96 -6.89
C LEU A 112 9.08 -15.02 -7.64
N LYS A 113 8.55 -14.16 -8.55
CA LYS A 113 9.32 -13.21 -9.36
C LYS A 113 10.39 -12.45 -8.56
N ARG A 114 10.04 -11.99 -7.36
CA ARG A 114 10.96 -11.21 -6.49
C ARG A 114 12.23 -11.97 -6.09
N ASN A 115 12.24 -13.29 -6.19
CA ASN A 115 13.37 -14.15 -5.88
C ASN A 115 14.13 -14.60 -7.12
N TRP A 116 13.70 -14.18 -8.31
CA TRP A 116 14.39 -14.53 -9.53
C TRP A 116 15.68 -13.73 -9.67
N LYS A 117 16.70 -14.37 -10.18
CA LYS A 117 17.98 -13.72 -10.51
C LYS A 117 17.83 -12.85 -11.74
N ARG A 118 18.83 -12.01 -11.97
CA ARG A 118 18.97 -11.23 -13.21
C ARG A 118 20.29 -11.56 -13.88
N ASP A 119 20.30 -11.46 -15.21
CA ASP A 119 21.52 -11.50 -16.00
C ASP A 119 22.26 -10.15 -15.95
N GLU A 120 23.38 -10.06 -16.62
CA GLU A 120 24.22 -8.84 -16.72
C GLU A 120 23.52 -7.67 -17.43
N PHE A 121 22.47 -7.94 -18.20
CA PHE A 121 21.65 -6.95 -18.88
C PHE A 121 20.40 -6.55 -18.08
N GLY A 122 20.19 -7.13 -16.89
CA GLY A 122 19.06 -6.84 -16.02
C GLY A 122 17.79 -7.65 -16.31
N ASN A 123 17.81 -8.59 -17.28
CA ASN A 123 16.65 -9.43 -17.57
C ASN A 123 16.44 -10.47 -16.46
N PHE A 124 15.19 -10.81 -16.18
CA PHE A 124 14.90 -11.86 -15.21
C PHE A 124 15.28 -13.25 -15.75
N ILE A 125 15.90 -14.03 -14.89
CA ILE A 125 16.20 -15.45 -15.16
C ILE A 125 15.20 -16.29 -14.35
N CYS A 126 14.44 -17.14 -15.04
CA CYS A 126 13.50 -18.04 -14.38
C CYS A 126 14.23 -19.08 -13.51
N PRO A 127 13.56 -19.78 -12.59
CA PRO A 127 14.21 -20.76 -11.70
C PRO A 127 14.92 -21.90 -12.39
N GLU A 128 14.61 -22.16 -13.66
CA GLU A 128 15.26 -23.21 -14.49
C GLU A 128 16.35 -22.63 -15.42
N GLY A 129 16.77 -21.37 -15.19
CA GLY A 129 17.90 -20.76 -15.86
C GLY A 129 17.60 -20.07 -17.19
N ASN A 130 16.34 -19.98 -17.62
CA ASN A 130 15.99 -19.35 -18.89
C ASN A 130 15.75 -17.85 -18.70
N THR A 131 16.38 -17.02 -19.52
CA THR A 131 16.17 -15.57 -19.55
C THR A 131 14.79 -15.22 -20.08
N THR A 132 14.15 -14.24 -19.48
CA THR A 132 12.86 -13.71 -19.93
C THR A 132 13.06 -12.54 -20.91
N HIS A 133 12.10 -12.39 -21.81
CA HIS A 133 12.03 -11.25 -22.74
C HIS A 133 10.65 -10.60 -22.68
N VAL A 134 10.56 -9.37 -23.15
CA VAL A 134 9.29 -8.64 -23.24
C VAL A 134 8.44 -9.23 -24.36
N ILE A 135 7.24 -9.68 -24.01
CA ILE A 135 6.26 -10.19 -24.98
C ILE A 135 5.12 -9.20 -25.21
N PHE A 136 4.88 -8.29 -24.27
CA PHE A 136 3.83 -7.29 -24.38
C PHE A 136 4.11 -6.07 -23.49
N GLU A 137 3.81 -4.90 -24.01
CA GLU A 137 3.81 -3.63 -23.27
C GLU A 137 2.39 -3.14 -23.10
N SER A 138 2.04 -2.74 -21.89
CA SER A 138 0.75 -2.14 -21.59
C SER A 138 0.91 -0.76 -20.98
N GLU A 139 0.30 0.21 -21.62
CA GLU A 139 0.17 1.55 -21.08
C GLU A 139 -1.04 1.64 -20.17
N ASN A 140 -0.85 2.13 -18.97
CA ASN A 140 -1.95 2.37 -18.05
C ASN A 140 -2.20 3.86 -17.90
N THR A 141 -3.30 4.32 -18.48
CA THR A 141 -3.77 5.71 -18.42
C THR A 141 -4.94 5.88 -17.44
N LYS A 142 -5.44 4.78 -16.86
CA LYS A 142 -6.58 4.81 -15.92
C LYS A 142 -6.18 5.18 -14.48
N GLY A 143 -4.89 5.10 -14.14
CA GLY A 143 -4.36 5.56 -12.87
C GLY A 143 -4.23 7.09 -12.84
N ARG A 144 -3.83 7.64 -11.71
CA ARG A 144 -3.57 9.09 -11.58
C ARG A 144 -2.35 9.52 -12.41
N TYR A 145 -1.37 8.64 -12.52
CA TYR A 145 -0.15 8.86 -13.29
C TYR A 145 0.00 7.80 -14.37
N TYR A 146 0.52 8.24 -15.52
CA TYR A 146 0.88 7.36 -16.62
C TYR A 146 1.96 6.37 -16.17
N ARG A 147 1.82 5.11 -16.59
CA ARG A 147 2.81 4.07 -16.35
C ARG A 147 2.82 3.01 -17.45
N ILE A 148 4.00 2.50 -17.72
CA ILE A 148 4.20 1.37 -18.62
C ILE A 148 4.47 0.11 -17.78
N ASN A 149 3.77 -0.97 -18.10
CA ASN A 149 4.04 -2.28 -17.54
C ASN A 149 4.48 -3.22 -18.66
N TYR A 150 5.54 -3.94 -18.41
CA TYR A 150 6.07 -4.95 -19.31
C TYR A 150 5.59 -6.32 -18.85
N THR A 151 5.01 -7.09 -19.77
CA THR A 151 4.75 -8.51 -19.56
C THR A 151 5.91 -9.28 -20.15
N LEU A 152 6.57 -10.07 -19.31
CA LEU A 152 7.75 -10.85 -19.64
C LEU A 152 7.42 -12.34 -19.60
N SER A 153 8.01 -13.10 -20.49
CA SER A 153 7.92 -14.55 -20.53
C SER A 153 9.22 -15.17 -21.05
N THR A 154 9.27 -16.50 -21.05
CA THR A 154 10.32 -17.30 -21.70
C THR A 154 9.68 -18.38 -22.57
N GLU A 155 10.27 -18.65 -23.73
CA GLU A 155 9.77 -19.65 -24.69
C GLU A 155 9.91 -21.09 -24.17
N SER A 156 10.84 -21.30 -23.24
CA SER A 156 11.15 -22.64 -22.69
C SER A 156 10.12 -23.18 -21.68
N CYS A 157 8.93 -22.54 -21.56
CA CYS A 157 7.91 -23.01 -20.62
C CYS A 157 7.09 -24.21 -21.12
N THR A 158 7.08 -24.49 -22.42
CA THR A 158 6.21 -25.53 -23.01
C THR A 158 6.57 -26.92 -22.45
N ASP A 159 7.83 -27.26 -22.47
CA ASP A 159 8.35 -28.58 -22.03
C ASP A 159 9.10 -28.52 -20.69
N CYS A 160 8.81 -27.50 -19.89
CA CYS A 160 9.49 -27.27 -18.62
C CYS A 160 9.08 -28.31 -17.57
N PRO A 161 10.01 -29.05 -16.97
CA PRO A 161 9.72 -30.15 -16.03
C PRO A 161 9.06 -29.65 -14.72
N VAL A 162 9.20 -28.37 -14.39
CA VAL A 162 8.64 -27.77 -13.17
C VAL A 162 7.47 -26.82 -13.46
N LYS A 163 6.89 -26.87 -14.66
CA LYS A 163 5.83 -25.98 -15.10
C LYS A 163 4.66 -25.92 -14.10
N GLU A 164 4.17 -27.07 -13.67
CA GLU A 164 3.03 -27.19 -12.76
C GLU A 164 3.29 -26.57 -11.39
N LEU A 165 4.55 -26.59 -10.93
CA LEU A 165 4.97 -25.95 -9.68
C LEU A 165 5.16 -24.44 -9.83
N CYS A 166 5.49 -23.97 -11.05
CA CYS A 166 5.80 -22.58 -11.34
C CYS A 166 4.58 -21.77 -11.71
N THR A 167 3.66 -22.32 -12.50
CA THR A 167 2.48 -21.60 -13.00
C THR A 167 1.27 -22.52 -13.18
N LYS A 168 0.08 -21.96 -12.95
CA LYS A 168 -1.20 -22.62 -13.26
C LYS A 168 -1.68 -22.34 -14.70
N SER A 169 -0.95 -21.50 -15.44
CA SER A 169 -1.28 -21.19 -16.83
C SER A 169 -1.04 -22.42 -17.71
N PRO A 170 -1.96 -22.77 -18.59
CA PRO A 170 -1.74 -23.84 -19.59
C PRO A 170 -0.66 -23.45 -20.61
N PHE A 171 -0.42 -22.13 -20.77
CA PHE A 171 0.58 -21.58 -21.67
C PHE A 171 1.92 -21.35 -20.95
N HIS A 172 2.58 -20.24 -21.25
CA HIS A 172 3.84 -19.82 -20.63
C HIS A 172 3.60 -19.14 -19.27
N ARG A 173 4.63 -19.16 -18.42
CA ARG A 173 4.68 -18.31 -17.24
C ARG A 173 4.92 -16.87 -17.67
N THR A 174 3.99 -15.98 -17.34
CA THR A 174 4.16 -14.53 -17.51
C THR A 174 4.42 -13.86 -16.17
N ILE A 175 5.24 -12.82 -16.20
CA ILE A 175 5.47 -11.92 -15.06
C ILE A 175 5.30 -10.47 -15.52
N THR A 176 4.65 -9.67 -14.69
CA THR A 176 4.54 -8.22 -14.96
C THR A 176 5.71 -7.50 -14.29
N HIS A 177 6.33 -6.58 -15.02
CA HIS A 177 7.42 -5.73 -14.54
C HIS A 177 7.14 -4.27 -14.86
N ASN A 178 7.32 -3.42 -13.86
CA ASN A 178 7.30 -1.97 -13.99
C ASN A 178 8.63 -1.45 -13.45
N PRO A 179 9.54 -0.93 -14.29
CA PRO A 179 10.86 -0.48 -13.86
C PRO A 179 10.79 0.68 -12.85
N ILE A 180 9.93 1.66 -13.11
CA ILE A 180 9.78 2.84 -12.23
C ILE A 180 9.25 2.43 -10.85
N LEU A 181 8.27 1.50 -10.79
CA LEU A 181 7.80 0.98 -9.50
C LEU A 181 8.94 0.25 -8.75
N GLU A 182 9.78 -0.47 -9.47
CA GLU A 182 10.93 -1.13 -8.85
C GLU A 182 11.96 -0.15 -8.32
N GLU A 183 12.20 0.96 -9.02
CA GLU A 183 13.05 2.06 -8.54
C GLU A 183 12.48 2.66 -7.25
N PHE A 184 11.18 2.94 -7.19
CA PHE A 184 10.52 3.39 -5.96
C PHE A 184 10.67 2.39 -4.83
N GLU A 185 10.46 1.10 -5.08
CA GLU A 185 10.65 0.06 -4.06
C GLU A 185 12.10 -0.01 -3.56
N ASN A 186 13.09 0.19 -4.45
CA ASN A 186 14.51 0.24 -4.09
C ASN A 186 14.83 1.48 -3.25
N GLU A 187 14.26 2.63 -3.58
CA GLU A 187 14.37 3.83 -2.77
C GLU A 187 13.76 3.63 -1.38
N VAL A 188 12.57 3.04 -1.30
CA VAL A 188 11.94 2.67 -0.02
C VAL A 188 12.84 1.75 0.81
N ARG A 189 13.45 0.72 0.20
CA ARG A 189 14.41 -0.16 0.90
C ARG A 189 15.58 0.61 1.45
N LYS A 190 16.18 1.49 0.63
CA LYS A 190 17.30 2.35 1.03
C LYS A 190 16.91 3.26 2.19
N ASN A 191 15.82 4.00 2.04
CA ASN A 191 15.39 4.97 3.05
C ASN A 191 15.02 4.30 4.38
N LEU A 192 14.25 3.20 4.36
CA LEU A 192 13.82 2.49 5.56
C LEU A 192 14.93 1.62 6.21
N SER A 193 16.04 1.37 5.53
CA SER A 193 17.20 0.68 6.13
C SER A 193 18.12 1.62 6.91
N GLY A 194 18.08 2.92 6.62
CA GLY A 194 18.85 3.95 7.31
C GLY A 194 18.39 4.17 8.77
N VAL A 195 19.19 4.90 9.54
CA VAL A 195 18.90 5.21 10.96
C VAL A 195 17.58 5.97 11.08
N GLU A 196 17.40 7.01 10.27
CA GLU A 196 16.19 7.82 10.25
C GLU A 196 14.95 6.98 9.90
N GLY A 197 15.03 6.18 8.82
CA GLY A 197 13.90 5.36 8.37
C GLY A 197 13.49 4.30 9.39
N LYS A 198 14.44 3.71 10.12
CA LYS A 198 14.13 2.79 11.22
C LYS A 198 13.36 3.51 12.33
N ARG A 199 13.86 4.68 12.76
CA ARG A 199 13.18 5.49 13.78
C ARG A 199 11.77 5.89 13.35
N LEU A 200 11.60 6.38 12.12
CA LEU A 200 10.31 6.79 11.58
C LEU A 200 9.32 5.62 11.51
N LYS A 201 9.79 4.46 11.08
CA LYS A 201 8.98 3.24 11.01
C LYS A 201 8.49 2.80 12.40
N ASP A 202 9.35 2.86 13.41
CA ASP A 202 9.02 2.44 14.76
C ASP A 202 8.08 3.47 15.42
N ASN A 203 8.36 4.76 15.27
CA ASN A 203 7.47 5.85 15.75
C ASN A 203 6.07 5.76 15.14
N ARG A 204 5.93 5.42 13.86
CA ARG A 204 4.62 5.27 13.22
C ARG A 204 3.72 4.30 13.98
N SER A 205 4.25 3.15 14.39
CA SER A 205 3.44 2.16 15.12
C SER A 205 2.94 2.73 16.44
N TYR A 206 3.79 3.38 17.21
CA TYR A 206 3.36 3.99 18.48
C TYR A 206 2.33 5.09 18.26
N GLN A 207 2.58 6.02 17.34
CA GLN A 207 1.73 7.19 17.15
C GLN A 207 0.37 6.83 16.56
N SER A 208 0.34 6.06 15.46
CA SER A 208 -0.93 5.75 14.80
C SER A 208 -1.78 4.74 15.58
N GLU A 209 -1.16 3.69 16.14
CA GLU A 209 -1.89 2.71 16.96
C GLU A 209 -2.36 3.33 18.28
N GLY A 210 -1.53 4.19 18.88
CA GLY A 210 -1.89 4.96 20.06
C GLY A 210 -3.09 5.87 19.83
N ALA A 211 -3.09 6.67 18.77
CA ALA A 211 -4.20 7.58 18.43
C ALA A 211 -5.52 6.81 18.19
N PHE A 212 -5.49 5.74 17.38
CA PHE A 212 -6.67 4.90 17.19
C PHE A 212 -7.09 4.16 18.46
N GLY A 213 -6.13 3.76 19.31
CA GLY A 213 -6.39 3.15 20.61
C GLY A 213 -7.14 4.10 21.53
N VAL A 214 -6.71 5.35 21.65
CA VAL A 214 -7.41 6.38 22.42
C VAL A 214 -8.84 6.58 21.92
N ILE A 215 -9.00 6.80 20.61
CA ILE A 215 -10.33 7.02 20.02
C ILE A 215 -11.27 5.83 20.29
N LYS A 216 -10.81 4.60 20.07
CA LYS A 216 -11.65 3.40 20.16
C LYS A 216 -11.86 2.96 21.59
N SER A 217 -10.82 2.95 22.43
CA SER A 217 -10.87 2.38 23.78
C SER A 217 -11.23 3.42 24.82
N ASN A 218 -10.54 4.56 24.87
CA ASN A 218 -10.71 5.54 25.91
C ASN A 218 -11.97 6.40 25.67
N ASN A 219 -12.19 6.82 24.41
CA ASN A 219 -13.36 7.63 24.06
C ASN A 219 -14.58 6.75 23.68
N GLY A 220 -14.44 5.42 23.73
CA GLY A 220 -15.53 4.48 23.44
C GLY A 220 -16.11 4.58 22.03
N LYS A 221 -15.33 5.13 21.07
CA LYS A 221 -15.77 5.37 19.70
C LYS A 221 -15.65 4.10 18.86
N VAL A 222 -16.56 3.18 19.07
CA VAL A 222 -16.62 1.91 18.34
C VAL A 222 -17.42 2.05 17.04
N ARG A 223 -18.42 2.93 17.02
CA ARG A 223 -19.29 3.18 15.87
C ARG A 223 -19.66 4.66 15.78
N PHE A 224 -19.87 5.14 14.53
CA PHE A 224 -20.47 6.45 14.31
C PHE A 224 -21.91 6.46 14.82
N ARG A 225 -22.28 7.54 15.48
CA ARG A 225 -23.67 7.80 15.94
C ARG A 225 -24.49 8.43 14.83
N ARG A 226 -23.84 9.20 13.96
CA ARG A 226 -24.45 9.92 12.84
C ARG A 226 -24.35 9.11 11.55
N ARG A 227 -25.15 9.46 10.56
CA ARG A 227 -25.20 8.85 9.22
C ARG A 227 -25.04 9.93 8.17
N GLY A 228 -24.52 9.53 7.00
CA GLY A 228 -24.19 10.44 5.91
C GLY A 228 -22.78 11.03 6.06
N MET A 229 -22.11 11.24 4.93
CA MET A 229 -20.71 11.68 4.89
C MET A 229 -20.48 12.96 5.67
N ASP A 230 -21.32 13.98 5.47
CA ASP A 230 -21.17 15.29 6.09
C ASP A 230 -21.21 15.22 7.63
N LEU A 231 -22.19 14.48 8.15
CA LEU A 231 -22.35 14.33 9.60
C LEU A 231 -21.28 13.46 10.23
N VAL A 232 -20.79 12.44 9.53
CA VAL A 232 -19.68 11.58 9.98
C VAL A 232 -18.37 12.37 9.97
N THR A 233 -18.14 13.18 8.94
CA THR A 233 -16.98 14.07 8.84
C THR A 233 -16.97 15.13 9.94
N LEU A 234 -18.15 15.63 10.36
CA LEU A 234 -18.27 16.53 11.51
C LEU A 234 -18.08 15.80 12.85
N GLU A 235 -18.57 14.56 12.96
CA GLU A 235 -18.50 13.78 14.21
C GLU A 235 -17.07 13.36 14.55
N MET A 236 -16.26 13.04 13.54
CA MET A 236 -14.93 12.47 13.75
C MET A 236 -13.97 13.43 14.47
N PRO A 237 -13.82 14.72 14.08
CA PRO A 237 -12.99 15.68 14.81
C PRO A 237 -13.39 15.84 16.27
N LEU A 238 -14.70 15.91 16.54
CA LEU A 238 -15.23 16.02 17.92
C LEU A 238 -14.90 14.79 18.79
N THR A 239 -14.55 13.69 18.18
CA THR A 239 -14.13 12.48 18.90
C THR A 239 -12.63 12.48 19.19
N CYS A 240 -11.86 13.29 18.45
CA CYS A 240 -10.40 13.39 18.59
C CYS A 240 -9.96 14.44 19.64
N ILE A 241 -10.90 15.23 20.17
CA ILE A 241 -10.71 16.19 21.25
C ILE A 241 -10.92 15.48 22.60
#